data_e6efcc9bd286d203f6416affdc64fe2d
#
_entry.id   e6efcc9bd286d203f6416affdc64fe2d
#
_cell.length_a   1.000
_cell.length_b   1.000
_cell.length_c   1.000
_cell.angle_alpha   90.00
_cell.angle_beta   90.00
_cell.angle_gamma   90.00
#
_symmetry.space_group_name_H-M   'P 1'
#
loop_
_entity.id
_entity.type
_entity.pdbx_description
1 polymer ?
#
loop_
_entity_poly.entity_id
_entity_poly.type
_entity_poly.pdbx_seq_one_letter_code
_entity_poly.pdbx_strand_id
1 'polypeptide(L)'
;MKKFLPIAMAAVMSMSAVAVSAVSANAVEPLNTPVQYAQVARASLATPRISKAESVYGGVKLTWNKVNGAAKYRVYYKGRKGWTRMVDTTSTSYIDKDVSSGRNYTYTVRCITSDARKFTSGYNPTGKSVKYVATPKISKLEVTYDGVKLTWSKVAGAEKYRVYYKDRNGWTKLADTTGTTMLDMNVVSKEFDLSIDDIYYTVRCISKDAKSFTSGYDSKGTPIGNHQDCPEIYSIGAVNNGVEMHWTGDAPKFRVYIKENGPWKRIAETYDNYYVHKGAKSSSNTYTVRGVSKDGKKFTTMFNPTGVTYRYKTSDKTRDAYINYMMNHTDEWMPSLGSNHNLSGVMFLDFDFDGVPELVAQKADSNEYSFHSVVYKFEDGKLKRVGNVNDGFAIYYNKTAKKYEVHDLKISLNVDDGYYWSGNSVITYDGENLFANMYSARGVGEESNDNIYYRYFDGNDKNISRAKYNEINLKQFNNCVNAHMFTQFIATGYGDASVWGENTTAENKQSLLDAYNSFSYEKY
;
A
#
# COMPACT_ATOMS: atom_id res chain seq x y z
N MET A 1 -12.03 -47.90 -6.97
CA MET A 1 -10.95 -48.84 -7.32
C MET A 1 -9.75 -48.03 -7.79
N LYS A 2 -8.75 -47.93 -6.91
CA LYS A 2 -7.51 -47.18 -7.16
C LYS A 2 -6.47 -48.18 -7.71
N LYS A 3 -5.90 -47.89 -8.87
CA LYS A 3 -4.75 -48.65 -9.38
C LYS A 3 -3.49 -47.83 -9.16
N PHE A 4 -2.64 -48.29 -8.26
CA PHE A 4 -1.25 -47.88 -8.12
C PHE A 4 -0.40 -48.60 -9.14
N LEU A 5 0.48 -47.90 -9.85
CA LEU A 5 1.57 -48.48 -10.63
C LEU A 5 2.87 -48.26 -9.83
N PRO A 6 3.70 -49.30 -9.65
CA PRO A 6 5.01 -49.16 -9.02
C PRO A 6 6.06 -48.75 -10.06
N ILE A 7 6.90 -47.76 -9.70
CA ILE A 7 8.10 -47.39 -10.46
C ILE A 7 9.22 -48.33 -10.07
N ALA A 8 9.69 -49.11 -11.04
CA ALA A 8 10.85 -49.98 -10.90
C ALA A 8 12.14 -49.13 -11.03
N MET A 9 12.96 -49.14 -9.99
CA MET A 9 14.35 -48.70 -10.03
C MET A 9 15.21 -49.79 -10.63
N ALA A 10 15.80 -49.57 -11.80
CA ALA A 10 16.86 -50.39 -12.36
C ALA A 10 18.21 -49.82 -11.92
N ALA A 11 18.86 -50.49 -10.98
CA ALA A 11 20.26 -50.23 -10.65
C ALA A 11 21.15 -51.00 -11.63
N VAL A 12 21.89 -50.27 -12.46
CA VAL A 12 22.95 -50.86 -13.30
C VAL A 12 24.24 -50.82 -12.51
N MET A 13 24.64 -51.97 -11.97
CA MET A 13 26.00 -52.21 -11.47
C MET A 13 26.89 -52.58 -12.66
N SER A 14 27.86 -51.72 -12.99
CA SER A 14 28.98 -52.09 -13.87
C SER A 14 30.11 -52.69 -13.02
N MET A 15 30.26 -53.98 -13.04
CA MET A 15 31.43 -54.69 -12.53
C MET A 15 32.58 -54.52 -13.53
N SER A 16 33.64 -53.82 -13.14
CA SER A 16 34.92 -53.87 -13.84
C SER A 16 35.71 -55.11 -13.33
N ALA A 17 35.89 -56.07 -14.20
CA ALA A 17 36.73 -57.25 -13.94
C ALA A 17 38.19 -56.81 -13.89
N VAL A 18 38.85 -57.14 -12.77
CA VAL A 18 40.31 -57.07 -12.62
C VAL A 18 40.86 -58.43 -13.04
N ALA A 19 41.56 -58.50 -14.16
CA ALA A 19 42.29 -59.66 -14.56
C ALA A 19 43.61 -59.73 -13.74
N VAL A 20 43.75 -60.69 -12.91
CA VAL A 20 45.04 -61.06 -12.25
C VAL A 20 45.74 -62.04 -13.14
N SER A 21 46.83 -61.66 -13.78
CA SER A 21 47.71 -62.59 -14.48
C SER A 21 48.76 -63.09 -13.49
N ALA A 22 48.88 -64.43 -13.40
CA ALA A 22 49.87 -65.12 -12.62
C ALA A 22 51.29 -64.84 -13.19
N VAL A 23 52.20 -64.53 -12.31
CA VAL A 23 53.62 -64.45 -12.60
C VAL A 23 54.30 -65.78 -12.23
N SER A 24 54.82 -66.48 -13.23
CA SER A 24 55.75 -67.58 -12.99
C SER A 24 57.18 -66.99 -12.80
N ALA A 25 57.85 -67.49 -11.76
CA ALA A 25 59.23 -67.14 -11.46
C ALA A 25 60.21 -67.91 -12.39
N ASN A 26 61.17 -67.16 -12.95
CA ASN A 26 62.60 -67.47 -13.01
C ASN A 26 63.26 -66.65 -14.12
N ALA A 27 64.13 -65.75 -13.75
CA ALA A 27 65.49 -65.53 -14.26
C ALA A 27 66.04 -64.22 -13.76
N VAL A 28 67.17 -64.25 -13.12
CA VAL A 28 67.97 -63.09 -12.71
C VAL A 28 68.76 -62.59 -13.91
N GLU A 29 68.58 -61.35 -14.31
CA GLU A 29 69.50 -60.60 -15.18
C GLU A 29 69.66 -59.18 -14.68
N PRO A 30 70.82 -58.49 -14.95
CA PRO A 30 71.28 -57.37 -14.09
C PRO A 30 70.66 -56.01 -14.38
N LEU A 31 70.69 -55.22 -13.32
CA LEU A 31 70.32 -53.79 -13.29
C LEU A 31 70.95 -52.97 -14.40
N ASN A 32 70.16 -52.42 -15.30
CA ASN A 32 70.28 -51.07 -15.85
C ASN A 32 69.11 -50.77 -16.80
N THR A 33 67.93 -50.52 -16.23
CA THR A 33 66.86 -49.84 -16.97
C THR A 33 66.43 -48.64 -16.17
N PRO A 34 66.39 -47.44 -16.80
CA PRO A 34 65.88 -46.24 -16.11
C PRO A 34 64.43 -46.46 -15.79
N VAL A 35 64.10 -46.32 -14.49
CA VAL A 35 62.72 -46.33 -14.02
C VAL A 35 62.01 -45.17 -14.67
N GLN A 36 61.26 -45.41 -15.74
CA GLN A 36 60.27 -44.49 -16.24
C GLN A 36 59.17 -44.38 -15.21
N TYR A 37 59.17 -43.30 -14.44
CA TYR A 37 58.03 -42.90 -13.67
C TYR A 37 56.92 -42.59 -14.66
N ALA A 38 56.00 -43.54 -14.88
CA ALA A 38 54.76 -43.28 -15.56
C ALA A 38 54.02 -42.16 -14.81
N GLN A 39 54.04 -40.97 -15.37
CA GLN A 39 53.19 -39.91 -14.90
C GLN A 39 51.75 -40.43 -15.06
N VAL A 40 51.15 -40.88 -13.97
CA VAL A 40 49.72 -41.16 -13.94
C VAL A 40 49.03 -39.83 -14.29
N ALA A 41 48.57 -39.72 -15.53
CA ALA A 41 47.77 -38.59 -15.96
C ALA A 41 46.57 -38.54 -15.03
N ARG A 42 46.57 -37.60 -14.06
CA ARG A 42 45.42 -37.38 -13.19
C ARG A 42 44.24 -37.10 -14.11
N ALA A 43 43.24 -37.97 -14.05
CA ALA A 43 42.02 -37.83 -14.82
C ALA A 43 41.46 -36.43 -14.59
N SER A 44 41.20 -35.70 -15.70
CA SER A 44 40.60 -34.38 -15.64
C SER A 44 39.23 -34.50 -15.02
N LEU A 45 38.93 -33.66 -13.99
CA LEU A 45 37.62 -33.61 -13.38
C LEU A 45 36.58 -33.16 -14.40
N ALA A 46 35.32 -33.54 -14.14
CA ALA A 46 34.19 -33.05 -14.93
C ALA A 46 34.18 -31.51 -14.95
N THR A 47 33.82 -30.94 -16.10
CA THR A 47 33.69 -29.50 -16.25
C THR A 47 32.48 -28.98 -15.48
N PRO A 48 32.65 -28.05 -14.53
CA PRO A 48 31.51 -27.45 -13.84
C PRO A 48 30.66 -26.66 -14.82
N ARG A 49 29.34 -26.77 -14.67
CA ARG A 49 28.35 -26.07 -15.50
C ARG A 49 27.53 -25.12 -14.64
N ILE A 50 27.46 -23.85 -15.02
CA ILE A 50 26.57 -22.89 -14.38
C ILE A 50 25.13 -23.27 -14.77
N SER A 51 24.40 -23.78 -13.80
CA SER A 51 22.99 -24.15 -13.95
C SER A 51 22.10 -22.90 -13.98
N LYS A 52 22.40 -21.91 -13.12
CA LYS A 52 21.63 -20.68 -12.99
C LYS A 52 22.53 -19.45 -12.91
N ALA A 53 22.15 -18.42 -13.64
CA ALA A 53 22.66 -17.06 -13.53
C ALA A 53 21.45 -16.12 -13.49
N GLU A 54 21.29 -15.40 -12.40
CA GLU A 54 20.10 -14.58 -12.16
C GLU A 54 20.41 -13.26 -11.47
N SER A 55 19.60 -12.23 -11.76
CA SER A 55 19.66 -10.97 -11.02
C SER A 55 19.10 -11.18 -9.61
N VAL A 56 19.90 -10.84 -8.59
CA VAL A 56 19.50 -10.85 -7.18
C VAL A 56 19.67 -9.45 -6.59
N TYR A 57 19.27 -9.27 -5.34
CA TYR A 57 19.53 -8.03 -4.62
C TYR A 57 21.06 -7.80 -4.55
N GLY A 58 21.51 -6.69 -5.14
CA GLY A 58 22.91 -6.27 -5.13
C GLY A 58 23.85 -6.99 -6.10
N GLY A 59 23.36 -7.77 -7.08
CA GLY A 59 24.27 -8.39 -8.06
C GLY A 59 23.70 -9.49 -8.93
N VAL A 60 24.58 -10.25 -9.55
CA VAL A 60 24.28 -11.46 -10.31
C VAL A 60 24.70 -12.67 -9.50
N LYS A 61 23.75 -13.54 -9.13
CA LYS A 61 24.03 -14.82 -8.49
C LYS A 61 24.23 -15.89 -9.53
N LEU A 62 25.38 -16.56 -9.42
CA LEU A 62 25.74 -17.74 -10.18
C LEU A 62 25.59 -18.98 -9.30
N THR A 63 25.05 -20.05 -9.84
CA THR A 63 25.00 -21.36 -9.19
C THR A 63 25.42 -22.42 -10.18
N TRP A 64 26.27 -23.34 -9.76
CA TRP A 64 26.78 -24.45 -10.60
C TRP A 64 26.73 -25.78 -9.87
N ASN A 65 26.82 -26.86 -10.62
CA ASN A 65 26.84 -28.19 -10.08
C ASN A 65 28.15 -28.46 -9.31
N LYS A 66 28.03 -29.18 -8.18
CA LYS A 66 29.18 -29.71 -7.48
C LYS A 66 29.89 -30.74 -8.36
N VAL A 67 31.22 -30.66 -8.42
CA VAL A 67 32.06 -31.65 -9.13
C VAL A 67 32.81 -32.46 -8.09
N ASN A 68 32.63 -33.78 -8.15
CA ASN A 68 33.32 -34.71 -7.24
C ASN A 68 34.83 -34.61 -7.41
N GLY A 69 35.56 -34.52 -6.31
CA GLY A 69 37.02 -34.36 -6.31
C GLY A 69 37.50 -32.91 -6.55
N ALA A 70 36.61 -31.96 -6.79
CA ALA A 70 37.00 -30.54 -6.91
C ALA A 70 37.38 -29.99 -5.54
N ALA A 71 38.63 -29.48 -5.42
CA ALA A 71 39.08 -28.81 -4.21
C ALA A 71 38.54 -27.37 -4.12
N LYS A 72 38.55 -26.63 -5.22
CA LYS A 72 38.07 -25.28 -5.37
C LYS A 72 37.55 -25.02 -6.78
N TYR A 73 36.82 -23.93 -6.93
CA TYR A 73 36.35 -23.42 -8.21
C TYR A 73 36.93 -22.00 -8.45
N ARG A 74 37.23 -21.72 -9.70
CA ARG A 74 37.58 -20.37 -10.17
C ARG A 74 36.51 -19.85 -11.10
N VAL A 75 35.93 -18.71 -10.76
CA VAL A 75 34.90 -18.03 -11.53
C VAL A 75 35.52 -16.99 -12.45
N TYR A 76 35.00 -16.90 -13.65
CA TYR A 76 35.40 -15.91 -14.66
C TYR A 76 34.22 -15.19 -15.24
N TYR A 77 34.42 -13.93 -15.63
CA TYR A 77 33.50 -13.24 -16.52
C TYR A 77 34.14 -13.01 -17.89
N LYS A 78 33.32 -12.85 -18.94
CA LYS A 78 33.80 -12.60 -20.29
C LYS A 78 33.86 -11.10 -20.53
N GLY A 79 35.07 -10.54 -20.46
CA GLY A 79 35.39 -9.16 -20.81
C GLY A 79 35.70 -8.99 -22.29
N ARG A 80 36.05 -7.76 -22.71
CA ARG A 80 36.43 -7.45 -24.11
C ARG A 80 37.67 -8.19 -24.56
N LYS A 81 38.62 -8.44 -23.65
CA LYS A 81 39.92 -9.12 -23.91
C LYS A 81 39.86 -10.64 -23.63
N GLY A 82 38.66 -11.20 -23.41
CA GLY A 82 38.48 -12.62 -23.08
C GLY A 82 38.03 -12.85 -21.63
N TRP A 83 38.34 -14.06 -21.13
CA TRP A 83 37.92 -14.46 -19.78
C TRP A 83 38.81 -13.83 -18.71
N THR A 84 38.21 -13.09 -17.81
CA THR A 84 38.88 -12.43 -16.67
C THR A 84 38.50 -13.15 -15.37
N ARG A 85 39.53 -13.51 -14.57
CA ARG A 85 39.34 -14.11 -13.25
C ARG A 85 38.63 -13.15 -12.32
N MET A 86 37.67 -13.68 -11.54
CA MET A 86 36.95 -12.94 -10.52
C MET A 86 37.34 -13.43 -9.12
N VAL A 87 37.04 -14.69 -8.82
CA VAL A 87 37.19 -15.25 -7.47
C VAL A 87 37.55 -16.73 -7.52
N ASP A 88 38.25 -17.21 -6.48
CA ASP A 88 38.43 -18.61 -6.16
C ASP A 88 37.59 -18.94 -4.92
N THR A 89 36.78 -20.00 -4.97
CA THR A 89 35.86 -20.38 -3.91
C THR A 89 35.72 -21.90 -3.77
N THR A 90 35.38 -22.36 -2.59
CA THR A 90 34.96 -23.74 -2.34
C THR A 90 33.44 -23.94 -2.48
N SER A 91 32.69 -22.83 -2.53
CA SER A 91 31.24 -22.84 -2.74
C SER A 91 30.88 -23.23 -4.18
N THR A 92 29.67 -23.69 -4.38
CA THR A 92 29.04 -23.90 -5.69
C THR A 92 28.16 -22.73 -6.14
N SER A 93 28.32 -21.58 -5.49
CA SER A 93 27.65 -20.32 -5.87
C SER A 93 28.55 -19.11 -5.61
N TYR A 94 28.28 -18.04 -6.34
CA TYR A 94 28.96 -16.74 -6.20
C TYR A 94 28.02 -15.61 -6.60
N ILE A 95 28.14 -14.45 -5.94
CA ILE A 95 27.42 -13.23 -6.33
C ILE A 95 28.44 -12.21 -6.83
N ASP A 96 28.32 -11.87 -8.12
CA ASP A 96 29.03 -10.76 -8.72
C ASP A 96 28.31 -9.46 -8.37
N LYS A 97 28.98 -8.59 -7.61
CA LYS A 97 28.48 -7.28 -7.19
C LYS A 97 28.93 -6.14 -8.11
N ASP A 98 29.93 -6.38 -8.96
CA ASP A 98 30.53 -5.38 -9.86
C ASP A 98 29.80 -5.34 -11.21
N VAL A 99 28.47 -5.28 -11.16
CA VAL A 99 27.59 -5.29 -12.31
C VAL A 99 26.77 -4.02 -12.43
N SER A 100 26.55 -3.56 -13.66
CA SER A 100 25.72 -2.39 -13.97
C SER A 100 24.39 -2.82 -14.60
N SER A 101 23.29 -2.23 -14.15
CA SER A 101 21.94 -2.56 -14.65
C SER A 101 21.78 -2.31 -16.14
N GLY A 102 21.02 -3.17 -16.80
CA GLY A 102 20.72 -3.13 -18.23
C GLY A 102 21.78 -3.80 -19.11
N ARG A 103 22.91 -4.26 -18.54
CA ARG A 103 24.00 -4.90 -19.30
C ARG A 103 23.92 -6.42 -19.26
N ASN A 104 24.45 -7.05 -20.32
CA ASN A 104 24.63 -8.50 -20.39
C ASN A 104 26.00 -8.90 -19.85
N TYR A 105 26.04 -9.97 -19.07
CA TYR A 105 27.24 -10.57 -18.50
C TYR A 105 27.26 -12.06 -18.84
N THR A 106 28.46 -12.59 -19.13
CA THR A 106 28.66 -14.00 -19.45
C THR A 106 29.73 -14.55 -18.53
N TYR A 107 29.45 -15.70 -17.90
CA TYR A 107 30.29 -16.30 -16.88
C TYR A 107 30.65 -17.74 -17.23
N THR A 108 31.79 -18.19 -16.71
CA THR A 108 32.19 -19.59 -16.73
C THR A 108 32.89 -19.95 -15.42
N VAL A 109 32.97 -21.23 -15.13
CA VAL A 109 33.59 -21.76 -13.91
C VAL A 109 34.52 -22.89 -14.30
N ARG A 110 35.61 -23.08 -13.55
CA ARG A 110 36.62 -24.12 -13.74
C ARG A 110 37.06 -24.66 -12.38
N CYS A 111 37.28 -25.98 -12.26
CA CYS A 111 37.91 -26.56 -11.08
C CYS A 111 39.41 -26.24 -11.04
N ILE A 112 39.90 -26.00 -9.82
CA ILE A 112 41.32 -25.74 -9.54
C ILE A 112 41.82 -26.55 -8.35
N THR A 113 43.13 -26.69 -8.21
CA THR A 113 43.80 -27.29 -7.03
C THR A 113 43.54 -26.46 -5.77
N SER A 114 43.76 -27.05 -4.59
CA SER A 114 43.60 -26.40 -3.28
C SER A 114 44.50 -25.15 -3.14
N ASP A 115 45.73 -25.21 -3.69
CA ASP A 115 46.68 -24.10 -3.75
C ASP A 115 46.38 -23.09 -4.85
N ALA A 116 45.36 -23.33 -5.65
CA ALA A 116 44.88 -22.49 -6.75
C ALA A 116 45.90 -22.30 -7.90
N ARG A 117 46.94 -23.15 -7.99
CA ARG A 117 48.02 -23.02 -8.99
C ARG A 117 47.71 -23.75 -10.29
N LYS A 118 46.91 -24.83 -10.26
CA LYS A 118 46.64 -25.65 -11.45
C LYS A 118 45.15 -25.81 -11.69
N PHE A 119 44.79 -25.94 -12.95
CA PHE A 119 43.42 -26.34 -13.36
C PHE A 119 43.29 -27.84 -13.28
N THR A 120 42.15 -28.30 -12.75
CA THR A 120 41.83 -29.73 -12.64
C THR A 120 40.64 -30.15 -13.51
N SER A 121 39.98 -29.19 -14.20
CA SER A 121 38.93 -29.45 -15.18
C SER A 121 39.04 -28.57 -16.42
N GLY A 122 38.28 -28.88 -17.46
CA GLY A 122 37.94 -27.97 -18.53
C GLY A 122 37.03 -26.84 -18.04
N TYR A 123 36.52 -26.02 -18.98
CA TYR A 123 35.53 -24.98 -18.74
C TYR A 123 34.55 -24.89 -19.91
N ASN A 124 33.38 -24.31 -19.72
CA ASN A 124 32.47 -24.02 -20.80
C ASN A 124 32.91 -22.75 -21.56
N PRO A 125 33.37 -22.85 -22.83
CA PRO A 125 33.85 -21.69 -23.59
C PRO A 125 32.75 -20.74 -24.04
N THR A 126 31.49 -21.23 -24.15
CA THR A 126 30.32 -20.39 -24.42
C THR A 126 29.93 -19.58 -23.21
N GLY A 127 30.05 -20.19 -22.01
CA GLY A 127 29.61 -19.59 -20.76
C GLY A 127 28.09 -19.59 -20.56
N LYS A 128 27.63 -18.95 -19.50
CA LYS A 128 26.21 -18.70 -19.18
C LYS A 128 25.99 -17.19 -19.15
N SER A 129 25.10 -16.71 -20.01
CA SER A 129 24.78 -15.29 -20.09
C SER A 129 23.56 -14.93 -19.27
N VAL A 130 23.53 -13.71 -18.75
CA VAL A 130 22.42 -13.11 -18.04
C VAL A 130 22.42 -11.60 -18.28
N LYS A 131 21.24 -11.01 -18.49
CA LYS A 131 21.06 -9.55 -18.45
C LYS A 131 20.83 -9.16 -17.00
N TYR A 132 21.72 -8.35 -16.43
CA TYR A 132 21.53 -7.85 -15.08
C TYR A 132 20.53 -6.70 -15.08
N VAL A 133 19.52 -6.81 -14.23
CA VAL A 133 18.57 -5.75 -13.92
C VAL A 133 18.61 -5.52 -12.41
N ALA A 134 19.01 -4.34 -11.99
CA ALA A 134 19.14 -4.00 -10.59
C ALA A 134 17.78 -4.03 -9.89
N THR A 135 17.79 -4.30 -8.59
CA THR A 135 16.59 -4.14 -7.75
C THR A 135 16.24 -2.67 -7.64
N PRO A 136 14.98 -2.26 -7.91
CA PRO A 136 14.55 -0.90 -7.67
C PRO A 136 14.75 -0.52 -6.19
N LYS A 137 15.17 0.70 -5.95
CA LYS A 137 15.26 1.27 -4.60
C LYS A 137 14.16 2.28 -4.42
N ILE A 138 13.33 2.10 -3.41
CA ILE A 138 12.37 3.11 -2.99
C ILE A 138 13.18 4.29 -2.46
N SER A 139 13.02 5.45 -3.09
CA SER A 139 13.71 6.68 -2.75
C SER A 139 12.89 7.57 -1.83
N LYS A 140 11.55 7.39 -1.83
CA LYS A 140 10.63 8.17 -1.02
C LYS A 140 9.36 7.38 -0.74
N LEU A 141 8.93 7.41 0.51
CA LEU A 141 7.60 7.06 0.96
C LEU A 141 6.99 8.32 1.58
N GLU A 142 5.81 8.67 1.14
CA GLU A 142 5.05 9.81 1.65
C GLU A 142 3.69 9.31 2.08
N VAL A 143 3.37 9.44 3.36
CA VAL A 143 2.00 9.28 3.81
C VAL A 143 1.25 10.55 3.39
N THR A 144 0.19 10.37 2.65
CA THR A 144 -0.69 11.44 2.18
C THR A 144 -2.08 11.21 2.74
N TYR A 145 -2.95 12.19 2.62
CA TYR A 145 -4.37 12.03 2.98
C TYR A 145 -5.03 10.84 2.25
N ASP A 146 -4.59 10.55 1.02
CA ASP A 146 -5.13 9.49 0.18
C ASP A 146 -4.46 8.11 0.37
N GLY A 147 -3.45 8.01 1.21
CA GLY A 147 -2.68 6.78 1.38
C GLY A 147 -1.17 7.00 1.32
N VAL A 148 -0.43 5.96 1.00
CA VAL A 148 1.03 6.01 0.93
C VAL A 148 1.50 6.13 -0.50
N LYS A 149 2.15 7.25 -0.83
CA LYS A 149 2.77 7.48 -2.12
C LYS A 149 4.20 6.97 -2.13
N LEU A 150 4.45 6.00 -2.99
CA LEU A 150 5.76 5.41 -3.22
C LEU A 150 6.43 6.08 -4.43
N THR A 151 7.73 6.32 -4.32
CA THR A 151 8.57 6.77 -5.44
C THR A 151 9.85 5.95 -5.44
N TRP A 152 10.30 5.47 -6.61
CA TRP A 152 11.55 4.75 -6.78
C TRP A 152 12.31 5.19 -8.02
N SER A 153 13.61 4.88 -8.05
CA SER A 153 14.48 5.23 -9.17
C SER A 153 14.19 4.35 -10.39
N LYS A 154 14.18 4.95 -11.57
CA LYS A 154 14.11 4.20 -12.84
C LYS A 154 15.31 3.27 -12.95
N VAL A 155 15.05 1.99 -13.27
CA VAL A 155 16.08 0.97 -13.40
C VAL A 155 16.38 0.71 -14.88
N ALA A 156 17.66 0.83 -15.27
CA ALA A 156 18.08 0.54 -16.63
C ALA A 156 17.81 -0.93 -16.98
N GLY A 157 17.14 -1.16 -18.11
CA GLY A 157 16.77 -2.49 -18.57
C GLY A 157 15.48 -3.06 -17.96
N ALA A 158 14.83 -2.33 -17.06
CA ALA A 158 13.50 -2.68 -16.57
C ALA A 158 12.43 -2.36 -17.62
N GLU A 159 11.47 -3.26 -17.78
CA GLU A 159 10.32 -3.11 -18.68
C GLU A 159 9.06 -2.71 -17.91
N LYS A 160 8.86 -3.32 -16.75
CA LYS A 160 7.76 -3.07 -15.81
C LYS A 160 8.23 -3.27 -14.37
N TYR A 161 7.47 -2.77 -13.44
CA TYR A 161 7.67 -2.92 -12.00
C TYR A 161 6.46 -3.60 -11.37
N ARG A 162 6.72 -4.42 -10.36
CA ARG A 162 5.72 -4.97 -9.46
C ARG A 162 5.98 -4.47 -8.07
N VAL A 163 4.98 -3.84 -7.48
CA VAL A 163 5.02 -3.28 -6.14
C VAL A 163 4.37 -4.27 -5.17
N TYR A 164 5.00 -4.42 -4.02
CA TYR A 164 4.49 -5.23 -2.92
C TYR A 164 4.46 -4.40 -1.65
N TYR A 165 3.49 -4.68 -0.80
CA TYR A 165 3.54 -4.31 0.60
C TYR A 165 3.70 -5.57 1.46
N LYS A 166 4.19 -5.40 2.67
CA LYS A 166 4.31 -6.44 3.68
C LYS A 166 3.63 -5.97 4.95
N ASP A 167 2.83 -6.83 5.50
CA ASP A 167 2.25 -6.72 6.84
C ASP A 167 2.60 -8.00 7.63
N ARG A 168 1.96 -8.23 8.79
CA ARG A 168 2.15 -9.44 9.60
C ARG A 168 1.88 -10.75 8.84
N ASN A 169 1.08 -10.72 7.77
CA ASN A 169 0.76 -11.88 6.94
C ASN A 169 1.78 -12.12 5.81
N GLY A 170 2.78 -11.27 5.66
CA GLY A 170 3.84 -11.38 4.68
C GLY A 170 3.67 -10.47 3.46
N TRP A 171 4.40 -10.79 2.38
CA TRP A 171 4.42 -9.98 1.17
C TRP A 171 3.19 -10.19 0.30
N THR A 172 2.45 -9.12 0.01
CA THR A 172 1.28 -9.12 -0.88
C THR A 172 1.54 -8.21 -2.08
N LYS A 173 1.19 -8.70 -3.27
CA LYS A 173 1.24 -7.90 -4.50
C LYS A 173 0.25 -6.75 -4.39
N LEU A 174 0.72 -5.55 -4.66
CA LEU A 174 -0.11 -4.36 -4.75
C LEU A 174 -0.52 -4.08 -6.20
N ALA A 175 0.46 -3.85 -7.09
CA ALA A 175 0.18 -3.62 -8.51
C ALA A 175 1.38 -3.87 -9.41
N ASP A 176 1.12 -3.88 -10.73
CA ASP A 176 2.10 -3.84 -11.80
C ASP A 176 2.01 -2.49 -12.53
N THR A 177 3.15 -1.81 -12.73
CA THR A 177 3.20 -0.48 -13.37
C THR A 177 4.43 -0.32 -14.25
N THR A 178 4.37 0.59 -15.22
CA THR A 178 5.52 1.06 -16.00
C THR A 178 6.10 2.36 -15.43
N GLY A 179 5.36 3.03 -14.55
CA GLY A 179 5.78 4.24 -13.84
C GLY A 179 6.80 3.95 -12.74
N THR A 180 7.31 5.02 -12.14
CA THR A 180 8.23 4.98 -11.00
C THR A 180 7.63 5.58 -9.74
N THR A 181 6.31 5.77 -9.74
CA THR A 181 5.52 6.22 -8.60
C THR A 181 4.23 5.41 -8.51
N MET A 182 3.70 5.28 -7.31
CA MET A 182 2.43 4.62 -7.03
C MET A 182 1.84 5.15 -5.74
N LEU A 183 0.52 5.24 -5.68
CA LEU A 183 -0.24 5.53 -4.46
C LEU A 183 -0.90 4.23 -3.98
N ASP A 184 -0.61 3.83 -2.74
CA ASP A 184 -1.33 2.76 -2.05
C ASP A 184 -2.44 3.37 -1.19
N MET A 185 -3.65 3.38 -1.72
CA MET A 185 -4.85 3.91 -1.03
C MET A 185 -5.42 2.91 -0.01
N ASN A 186 -5.05 1.62 -0.08
CA ASN A 186 -5.59 0.60 0.82
C ASN A 186 -5.01 0.67 2.24
N VAL A 187 -3.98 1.47 2.46
CA VAL A 187 -3.38 1.64 3.80
C VAL A 187 -4.32 2.39 4.72
N VAL A 188 -5.04 3.37 4.21
CA VAL A 188 -5.99 4.19 4.98
C VAL A 188 -7.19 3.35 5.45
N SER A 189 -7.61 2.37 4.65
CA SER A 189 -8.71 1.46 5.02
C SER A 189 -8.32 0.35 6.00
N LYS A 190 -7.03 0.24 6.36
CA LYS A 190 -6.50 -0.79 7.27
C LYS A 190 -6.31 -0.29 8.70
N GLU A 191 -6.76 0.90 9.01
CA GLU A 191 -6.52 1.61 10.27
C GLU A 191 -7.00 0.87 11.54
N PHE A 192 -7.82 -0.15 11.41
CA PHE A 192 -8.38 -0.84 12.56
C PHE A 192 -7.57 -2.02 13.11
N ASP A 193 -6.52 -2.50 12.41
CA ASP A 193 -5.84 -3.73 12.83
C ASP A 193 -4.30 -3.74 12.75
N LEU A 194 -3.67 -2.72 12.19
CA LEU A 194 -2.21 -2.63 12.07
C LEU A 194 -1.73 -1.21 12.31
N SER A 195 -0.75 -1.04 13.18
CA SER A 195 0.04 0.18 13.16
C SER A 195 0.59 0.37 11.74
N ILE A 196 0.37 1.54 11.14
CA ILE A 196 0.92 1.91 9.83
C ILE A 196 2.44 1.73 9.79
N ASP A 197 3.09 1.78 10.95
CA ASP A 197 4.53 1.60 11.15
C ASP A 197 5.00 0.17 10.86
N ASP A 198 4.11 -0.83 10.89
CA ASP A 198 4.41 -2.24 10.59
C ASP A 198 4.29 -2.57 9.09
N ILE A 199 4.03 -1.57 8.26
CA ILE A 199 3.92 -1.75 6.82
C ILE A 199 5.25 -1.44 6.13
N TYR A 200 5.69 -2.38 5.30
CA TYR A 200 6.91 -2.28 4.50
C TYR A 200 6.58 -2.40 3.03
N TYR A 201 7.36 -1.73 2.20
CA TYR A 201 7.23 -1.82 0.74
C TYR A 201 8.49 -2.32 0.08
N THR A 202 8.31 -3.05 -1.02
CA THR A 202 9.39 -3.40 -1.94
C THR A 202 8.91 -3.34 -3.37
N VAL A 203 9.85 -3.10 -4.29
CA VAL A 203 9.58 -3.05 -5.73
C VAL A 203 10.49 -4.02 -6.44
N ARG A 204 9.97 -4.70 -7.44
CA ARG A 204 10.70 -5.67 -8.25
C ARG A 204 10.48 -5.41 -9.73
N CYS A 205 11.53 -5.56 -10.55
CA CYS A 205 11.35 -5.52 -11.99
C CYS A 205 10.78 -6.85 -12.50
N ILE A 206 9.87 -6.75 -13.47
CA ILE A 206 9.23 -7.88 -14.14
C ILE A 206 9.33 -7.76 -15.65
N SER A 207 9.13 -8.87 -16.37
CA SER A 207 9.02 -8.89 -17.83
C SER A 207 7.81 -8.10 -18.33
N LYS A 208 7.82 -7.72 -19.60
CA LYS A 208 6.73 -6.97 -20.25
C LYS A 208 5.37 -7.66 -20.11
N ASP A 209 5.34 -8.99 -20.22
CA ASP A 209 4.15 -9.82 -20.05
C ASP A 209 3.80 -10.10 -18.58
N ALA A 210 4.57 -9.59 -17.65
CA ALA A 210 4.43 -9.75 -16.20
C ALA A 210 4.51 -11.20 -15.68
N LYS A 211 5.01 -12.15 -16.49
CA LYS A 211 5.10 -13.58 -16.11
C LYS A 211 6.35 -13.95 -15.35
N SER A 212 7.42 -13.15 -15.48
CA SER A 212 8.70 -13.47 -14.84
C SER A 212 9.31 -12.27 -14.15
N PHE A 213 10.10 -12.55 -13.11
CA PHE A 213 10.91 -11.55 -12.43
C PHE A 213 12.24 -11.37 -13.16
N THR A 214 12.62 -10.12 -13.42
CA THR A 214 13.88 -9.78 -14.07
C THR A 214 14.91 -9.20 -13.11
N SER A 215 14.49 -8.79 -11.89
CA SER A 215 15.39 -8.36 -10.80
C SER A 215 15.22 -9.18 -9.54
N GLY A 216 16.17 -9.05 -8.61
CA GLY A 216 15.95 -9.38 -7.20
C GLY A 216 14.93 -8.44 -6.54
N TYR A 217 14.80 -8.55 -5.21
CA TYR A 217 14.01 -7.63 -4.38
C TYR A 217 14.68 -7.43 -3.03
N ASP A 218 14.35 -6.33 -2.38
CA ASP A 218 14.74 -6.10 -1.00
C ASP A 218 13.79 -6.87 -0.08
N SER A 219 14.30 -7.94 0.54
CA SER A 219 13.51 -8.80 1.42
C SER A 219 13.18 -8.16 2.77
N LYS A 220 13.95 -7.14 3.18
CA LYS A 220 13.65 -6.34 4.36
C LYS A 220 12.51 -5.37 4.10
N GLY A 221 12.49 -4.79 2.90
CA GLY A 221 11.58 -3.74 2.52
C GLY A 221 11.95 -2.38 3.10
N THR A 222 11.23 -1.38 2.66
CA THR A 222 11.32 0.00 3.17
C THR A 222 10.11 0.24 4.05
N PRO A 223 10.28 0.51 5.36
CA PRO A 223 9.17 0.83 6.26
C PRO A 223 8.62 2.22 5.95
N ILE A 224 7.35 2.44 6.26
CA ILE A 224 6.75 3.79 6.22
C ILE A 224 7.46 4.68 7.27
N GLY A 225 7.83 4.10 8.39
CA GLY A 225 8.43 4.80 9.52
C GLY A 225 7.39 5.45 10.43
N ASN A 226 7.84 5.98 11.57
CA ASN A 226 6.97 6.67 12.52
C ASN A 226 6.31 7.86 11.83
N HIS A 227 5.00 7.83 11.73
CA HIS A 227 4.21 8.86 11.12
C HIS A 227 3.12 9.31 12.08
N GLN A 228 2.96 10.62 12.22
CA GLN A 228 1.86 11.19 12.97
C GLN A 228 0.69 11.46 12.02
N ASP A 229 -0.51 11.26 12.51
CA ASP A 229 -1.73 11.47 11.74
C ASP A 229 -1.81 12.91 11.19
N CYS A 230 -2.48 13.03 10.05
CA CYS A 230 -2.75 14.34 9.48
C CYS A 230 -3.68 15.12 10.43
N PRO A 231 -3.32 16.33 10.87
CA PRO A 231 -4.24 17.13 11.65
C PRO A 231 -5.52 17.40 10.85
N GLU A 232 -6.66 17.06 11.41
CA GLU A 232 -7.97 17.31 10.81
C GLU A 232 -8.70 18.41 11.59
N ILE A 233 -9.11 19.45 10.88
CA ILE A 233 -9.94 20.51 11.44
C ILE A 233 -11.36 19.94 11.57
N TYR A 234 -11.78 19.64 12.80
CA TYR A 234 -13.11 19.08 13.09
C TYR A 234 -14.13 20.13 13.50
N SER A 235 -13.69 21.33 13.84
CA SER A 235 -14.56 22.45 14.16
C SER A 235 -13.99 23.76 13.62
N ILE A 236 -14.82 24.55 12.99
CA ILE A 236 -14.49 25.89 12.48
C ILE A 236 -15.73 26.79 12.55
N GLY A 237 -15.59 27.98 13.12
CA GLY A 237 -16.71 28.88 13.29
C GLY A 237 -16.30 30.35 13.50
N ALA A 238 -17.27 31.26 13.40
CA ALA A 238 -17.07 32.67 13.72
C ALA A 238 -17.01 32.89 15.23
N VAL A 239 -16.04 33.68 15.65
CA VAL A 239 -15.95 34.21 17.00
C VAL A 239 -15.78 35.70 16.96
N ASN A 240 -15.89 36.37 18.11
CA ASN A 240 -15.61 37.79 18.20
C ASN A 240 -14.21 38.11 17.66
N ASN A 241 -14.18 38.87 16.55
CA ASN A 241 -12.97 39.30 15.85
C ASN A 241 -12.23 38.26 15.02
N GLY A 242 -12.84 37.12 14.63
CA GLY A 242 -12.12 36.17 13.79
C GLY A 242 -12.86 34.88 13.47
N VAL A 243 -12.07 33.93 13.00
CA VAL A 243 -12.48 32.54 12.77
C VAL A 243 -11.68 31.64 13.70
N GLU A 244 -12.36 30.92 14.57
CA GLU A 244 -11.78 29.89 15.43
C GLU A 244 -11.84 28.53 14.74
N MET A 245 -10.78 27.75 14.89
CA MET A 245 -10.69 26.40 14.39
C MET A 245 -10.02 25.49 15.40
N HIS A 246 -10.51 24.25 15.50
CA HIS A 246 -9.97 23.18 16.32
C HIS A 246 -9.61 21.99 15.44
N TRP A 247 -8.54 21.27 15.79
CA TRP A 247 -8.08 20.12 15.02
C TRP A 247 -7.58 18.99 15.89
N THR A 248 -7.51 17.79 15.29
CA THR A 248 -6.94 16.58 15.89
C THR A 248 -5.42 16.54 15.71
N GLY A 249 -4.77 15.60 16.41
CA GLY A 249 -3.35 15.28 16.28
C GLY A 249 -2.52 15.63 17.51
N ASP A 250 -1.39 14.98 17.64
CA ASP A 250 -0.47 15.03 18.78
C ASP A 250 0.93 15.55 18.42
N ALA A 251 1.04 16.26 17.30
CA ALA A 251 2.31 16.85 16.88
C ALA A 251 2.87 17.80 17.94
N PRO A 252 4.21 17.85 18.13
CA PRO A 252 4.83 18.72 19.11
C PRO A 252 4.51 20.21 18.95
N LYS A 253 4.11 20.61 17.74
CA LYS A 253 3.72 21.97 17.37
C LYS A 253 2.97 21.93 16.04
N PHE A 254 2.12 22.91 15.80
CA PHE A 254 1.31 23.02 14.57
C PHE A 254 1.59 24.32 13.85
N ARG A 255 1.49 24.28 12.53
CA ARG A 255 1.42 25.45 11.64
C ARG A 255 0.08 25.54 11.00
N VAL A 256 -0.54 26.70 11.09
CA VAL A 256 -1.81 27.01 10.47
C VAL A 256 -1.57 27.79 9.19
N TYR A 257 -2.27 27.39 8.14
CA TYR A 257 -2.17 27.99 6.82
C TYR A 257 -3.54 28.44 6.35
N ILE A 258 -3.54 29.51 5.56
CA ILE A 258 -4.70 30.00 4.83
C ILE A 258 -4.43 29.97 3.32
N LYS A 259 -5.46 29.67 2.55
CA LYS A 259 -5.48 29.81 1.09
C LYS A 259 -6.58 30.79 0.71
N GLU A 260 -6.19 31.93 0.20
CA GLU A 260 -7.12 32.96 -0.31
C GLU A 260 -7.30 32.75 -1.84
N ASN A 261 -6.47 33.38 -2.66
CA ASN A 261 -6.49 33.26 -4.12
C ASN A 261 -5.09 32.86 -4.63
N GLY A 262 -4.50 31.78 -4.09
CA GLY A 262 -3.13 31.42 -4.45
C GLY A 262 -2.58 30.26 -3.61
N PRO A 263 -1.26 30.17 -3.45
CA PRO A 263 -0.64 29.12 -2.64
C PRO A 263 -0.96 29.29 -1.15
N TRP A 264 -0.79 28.20 -0.39
CA TRP A 264 -0.92 28.21 1.05
C TRP A 264 0.05 29.18 1.71
N LYS A 265 -0.48 30.08 2.54
CA LYS A 265 0.26 31.08 3.31
C LYS A 265 0.19 30.73 4.80
N ARG A 266 1.33 30.59 5.47
CA ARG A 266 1.37 30.38 6.92
C ARG A 266 0.87 31.64 7.63
N ILE A 267 -0.07 31.46 8.56
CA ILE A 267 -0.63 32.53 9.40
C ILE A 267 -0.28 32.38 10.87
N ALA A 268 -0.02 31.15 11.33
CA ALA A 268 0.34 30.93 12.73
C ALA A 268 1.27 29.73 12.91
N GLU A 269 1.87 29.68 14.09
CA GLU A 269 2.54 28.53 14.67
C GLU A 269 2.13 28.46 16.15
N THR A 270 1.60 27.31 16.59
CA THR A 270 1.04 27.12 17.95
C THR A 270 1.40 25.73 18.49
N TYR A 271 1.35 25.60 19.82
CA TYR A 271 1.45 24.30 20.53
C TYR A 271 0.07 23.72 20.82
N ASP A 272 -0.98 24.53 20.69
CA ASP A 272 -2.36 24.16 20.96
C ASP A 272 -3.02 23.53 19.75
N ASN A 273 -4.05 22.73 19.97
CA ASN A 273 -4.88 22.14 18.93
C ASN A 273 -6.03 23.08 18.49
N TYR A 274 -5.89 24.37 18.70
CA TYR A 274 -6.82 25.38 18.24
C TYR A 274 -6.10 26.68 17.87
N TYR A 275 -6.77 27.51 17.07
CA TYR A 275 -6.28 28.82 16.71
C TYR A 275 -7.43 29.75 16.32
N VAL A 276 -7.33 31.01 16.73
CA VAL A 276 -8.24 32.07 16.31
C VAL A 276 -7.55 32.97 15.29
N HIS A 277 -7.98 32.93 14.06
CA HIS A 277 -7.52 33.83 13.00
C HIS A 277 -8.21 35.20 13.15
N LYS A 278 -7.61 36.11 13.90
CA LYS A 278 -8.09 37.47 14.06
C LYS A 278 -7.94 38.25 12.76
N GLY A 279 -9.00 38.94 12.33
CA GLY A 279 -9.00 39.73 11.09
C GLY A 279 -9.20 38.87 9.82
N ALA A 280 -9.77 37.67 9.95
CA ALA A 280 -10.26 36.92 8.81
C ALA A 280 -11.24 37.76 7.97
N LYS A 281 -11.03 37.79 6.65
CA LYS A 281 -11.90 38.54 5.74
C LYS A 281 -13.25 37.84 5.62
N SER A 282 -14.29 38.67 5.44
CA SER A 282 -15.69 38.28 5.54
C SER A 282 -16.25 37.43 4.39
N SER A 283 -15.45 36.97 3.42
CA SER A 283 -16.04 36.33 2.24
C SER A 283 -15.87 34.81 2.20
N SER A 284 -14.66 34.30 2.27
CA SER A 284 -14.38 32.87 2.24
C SER A 284 -12.90 32.67 2.60
N ASN A 285 -12.63 31.84 3.57
CA ASN A 285 -11.28 31.54 3.99
C ASN A 285 -11.11 30.02 4.04
N THR A 286 -10.10 29.50 3.36
CA THR A 286 -9.77 28.07 3.41
C THR A 286 -8.54 27.87 4.28
N TYR A 287 -8.62 26.94 5.23
CA TYR A 287 -7.57 26.68 6.21
C TYR A 287 -7.07 25.25 6.14
N THR A 288 -5.82 25.06 6.51
CA THR A 288 -5.26 23.73 6.76
C THR A 288 -4.21 23.82 7.87
N VAL A 289 -3.96 22.69 8.51
CA VAL A 289 -3.01 22.58 9.62
C VAL A 289 -1.99 21.52 9.30
N ARG A 290 -0.75 21.72 9.75
CA ARG A 290 0.32 20.76 9.60
C ARG A 290 1.17 20.69 10.86
N GLY A 291 1.44 19.47 11.34
CA GLY A 291 2.34 19.23 12.46
C GLY A 291 3.80 19.47 12.08
N VAL A 292 4.56 20.03 13.02
CA VAL A 292 5.99 20.28 12.87
C VAL A 292 6.75 19.82 14.13
N SER A 293 8.04 19.55 13.96
CA SER A 293 8.94 19.26 15.07
C SER A 293 8.99 20.42 16.06
N LYS A 294 9.38 20.15 17.32
CA LYS A 294 9.46 21.13 18.39
C LYS A 294 10.30 22.36 18.01
N ASP A 295 11.40 22.16 17.25
CA ASP A 295 12.25 23.23 16.73
C ASP A 295 11.69 23.91 15.47
N GLY A 296 10.54 23.45 14.95
CA GLY A 296 9.87 23.98 13.77
C GLY A 296 10.60 23.72 12.45
N LYS A 297 11.67 22.90 12.42
CA LYS A 297 12.48 22.74 11.21
C LYS A 297 11.97 21.66 10.26
N LYS A 298 11.21 20.69 10.78
CA LYS A 298 10.72 19.54 10.00
C LYS A 298 9.20 19.43 10.15
N PHE A 299 8.55 19.04 9.07
CA PHE A 299 7.15 18.60 9.13
C PHE A 299 7.11 17.18 9.70
N THR A 300 6.23 16.93 10.66
CA THR A 300 6.02 15.62 11.29
C THR A 300 4.75 14.95 10.79
N THR A 301 3.83 15.73 10.19
CA THR A 301 2.59 15.22 9.61
C THR A 301 2.45 15.64 8.16
N MET A 302 1.51 15.03 7.45
CA MET A 302 0.96 15.56 6.20
C MET A 302 -0.01 16.70 6.54
N PHE A 303 -0.72 17.21 5.55
CA PHE A 303 -1.77 18.21 5.69
C PHE A 303 -2.88 17.94 4.68
N ASN A 304 -4.08 18.35 4.99
CA ASN A 304 -5.19 18.31 4.04
C ASN A 304 -4.96 19.35 2.93
N PRO A 305 -4.70 18.93 1.66
CA PRO A 305 -4.40 19.85 0.56
C PRO A 305 -5.61 20.65 0.08
N THR A 306 -6.83 20.17 0.33
CA THR A 306 -8.07 20.88 0.07
C THR A 306 -8.29 21.96 1.12
N GLY A 307 -8.00 21.63 2.37
CA GLY A 307 -8.30 22.46 3.53
C GLY A 307 -9.80 22.48 3.85
N VAL A 308 -10.13 23.29 4.83
CA VAL A 308 -11.48 23.54 5.31
C VAL A 308 -11.86 24.96 4.98
N THR A 309 -12.98 25.15 4.29
CA THR A 309 -13.44 26.48 3.89
C THR A 309 -14.55 26.95 4.80
N TYR A 310 -14.29 28.05 5.52
CA TYR A 310 -15.32 28.78 6.24
C TYR A 310 -15.83 29.93 5.36
N ARG A 311 -17.14 29.90 5.09
CA ARG A 311 -17.80 30.88 4.22
C ARG A 311 -18.76 31.72 5.01
N TYR A 312 -18.46 33.02 5.11
CA TYR A 312 -19.46 33.99 5.49
C TYR A 312 -20.36 34.26 4.27
N LYS A 313 -21.49 33.56 4.16
CA LYS A 313 -22.52 33.96 3.20
C LYS A 313 -23.53 34.90 3.85
N THR A 314 -23.65 36.10 3.36
CA THR A 314 -24.82 36.92 3.56
C THR A 314 -25.98 36.31 2.78
N SER A 315 -27.05 35.92 3.47
CA SER A 315 -28.32 35.38 3.00
C SER A 315 -28.31 34.49 1.76
N ASP A 316 -28.19 33.19 1.98
CA ASP A 316 -28.59 32.16 1.01
C ASP A 316 -30.02 31.72 1.39
N LYS A 317 -31.03 32.15 0.59
CA LYS A 317 -32.43 31.91 0.89
C LYS A 317 -32.77 30.42 1.02
N THR A 318 -32.16 29.58 0.19
CA THR A 318 -32.37 28.12 0.25
C THR A 318 -31.79 27.55 1.53
N ARG A 319 -30.54 27.88 1.87
CA ARG A 319 -29.93 27.48 3.12
C ARG A 319 -30.72 27.95 4.33
N ASP A 320 -31.09 29.23 4.36
CA ASP A 320 -31.81 29.80 5.50
C ASP A 320 -33.20 29.20 5.67
N ALA A 321 -33.89 28.86 4.58
CA ALA A 321 -35.15 28.13 4.60
C ALA A 321 -34.93 26.67 5.10
N TYR A 322 -33.89 26.03 4.61
CA TYR A 322 -33.51 24.68 5.03
C TYR A 322 -33.24 24.60 6.54
N ILE A 323 -32.34 25.43 7.05
CA ILE A 323 -31.97 25.45 8.47
C ILE A 323 -33.18 25.86 9.35
N ASN A 324 -33.99 26.81 8.89
CA ASN A 324 -35.22 27.15 9.62
C ASN A 324 -36.22 25.99 9.66
N TYR A 325 -36.35 25.23 8.56
CA TYR A 325 -37.19 24.03 8.57
C TYR A 325 -36.68 23.01 9.58
N MET A 326 -35.37 22.70 9.54
CA MET A 326 -34.74 21.78 10.49
C MET A 326 -34.98 22.19 11.95
N MET A 327 -34.78 23.46 12.28
CA MET A 327 -35.02 23.98 13.65
C MET A 327 -36.48 23.87 14.13
N ASN A 328 -37.42 23.92 13.21
CA ASN A 328 -38.87 23.85 13.54
C ASN A 328 -39.41 22.41 13.50
N HIS A 329 -38.66 21.43 12.94
CA HIS A 329 -39.10 20.05 12.74
C HIS A 329 -37.99 19.07 13.17
N THR A 330 -37.42 19.29 14.37
CA THR A 330 -36.31 18.49 14.90
C THR A 330 -36.70 17.01 15.10
N ASP A 331 -37.97 16.72 15.34
CA ASP A 331 -38.53 15.38 15.48
C ASP A 331 -38.47 14.55 14.18
N GLU A 332 -38.40 15.18 13.00
CA GLU A 332 -38.30 14.48 11.72
C GLU A 332 -36.93 13.89 11.44
N TRP A 333 -35.86 14.61 11.80
CA TRP A 333 -34.50 14.27 11.42
C TRP A 333 -33.58 13.94 12.60
N MET A 334 -33.88 14.50 13.79
CA MET A 334 -33.05 14.22 14.95
C MET A 334 -33.20 12.76 15.36
N PRO A 335 -32.11 12.02 15.55
CA PRO A 335 -32.22 10.65 16.03
C PRO A 335 -32.97 10.64 17.39
N SER A 336 -33.97 9.76 17.54
CA SER A 336 -34.61 9.54 18.84
C SER A 336 -33.52 9.05 19.82
N LEU A 337 -33.45 9.71 20.98
CA LEU A 337 -32.55 9.34 22.08
C LEU A 337 -32.86 7.93 22.55
N GLY A 338 -32.21 6.92 22.00
CA GLY A 338 -32.20 5.56 22.54
C GLY A 338 -31.42 5.53 23.85
N SER A 339 -31.77 4.64 24.75
CA SER A 339 -31.20 4.52 26.10
C SER A 339 -29.76 4.03 26.17
N ASN A 340 -29.07 3.84 25.05
CA ASN A 340 -27.71 3.35 24.97
C ASN A 340 -26.75 4.39 24.39
N HIS A 341 -25.63 4.52 25.02
CA HIS A 341 -24.57 5.52 25.04
C HIS A 341 -23.81 5.82 23.73
N ASN A 342 -24.42 5.74 22.55
CA ASN A 342 -23.72 5.93 21.32
C ASN A 342 -23.87 7.36 20.76
N LEU A 343 -22.76 7.90 20.25
CA LEU A 343 -22.70 9.22 19.66
C LEU A 343 -23.59 9.27 18.42
N SER A 344 -24.64 10.07 18.44
CA SER A 344 -25.44 10.38 17.27
C SER A 344 -25.28 11.84 16.88
N GLY A 345 -25.42 12.14 15.61
CA GLY A 345 -25.23 13.48 15.12
C GLY A 345 -25.62 13.66 13.67
N VAL A 346 -25.33 14.82 13.15
CA VAL A 346 -25.67 15.20 11.78
C VAL A 346 -24.49 15.86 11.07
N MET A 347 -24.45 15.72 9.74
CA MET A 347 -23.53 16.40 8.85
C MET A 347 -24.21 16.69 7.52
N PHE A 348 -23.55 17.45 6.66
CA PHE A 348 -24.03 17.79 5.32
C PHE A 348 -23.11 17.22 4.24
N LEU A 349 -23.70 16.64 3.19
CA LEU A 349 -22.98 16.05 2.07
C LEU A 349 -23.81 16.15 0.78
N ASP A 350 -23.25 16.75 -0.24
CA ASP A 350 -23.89 16.92 -1.55
C ASP A 350 -23.74 15.63 -2.36
N PHE A 351 -24.73 14.73 -2.29
CA PHE A 351 -24.71 13.41 -2.93
C PHE A 351 -24.96 13.45 -4.44
N ASP A 352 -25.72 14.42 -4.91
CA ASP A 352 -26.08 14.54 -6.33
C ASP A 352 -25.34 15.70 -7.04
N PHE A 353 -24.50 16.42 -6.29
CA PHE A 353 -23.66 17.52 -6.79
C PHE A 353 -24.44 18.68 -7.38
N ASP A 354 -25.66 18.92 -6.88
CA ASP A 354 -26.52 20.04 -7.29
C ASP A 354 -26.14 21.37 -6.58
N GLY A 355 -25.26 21.30 -5.58
CA GLY A 355 -24.74 22.42 -4.82
C GLY A 355 -25.56 22.75 -3.56
N VAL A 356 -26.60 21.98 -3.25
CA VAL A 356 -27.37 22.02 -2.01
C VAL A 356 -27.10 20.72 -1.25
N PRO A 357 -26.26 20.73 -0.22
CA PRO A 357 -25.91 19.48 0.44
C PRO A 357 -27.09 18.87 1.21
N GLU A 358 -27.22 17.56 1.12
CA GLU A 358 -28.17 16.76 1.86
C GLU A 358 -27.78 16.65 3.34
N LEU A 359 -28.78 16.53 4.21
CA LEU A 359 -28.61 16.20 5.62
C LEU A 359 -28.36 14.70 5.78
N VAL A 360 -27.28 14.35 6.43
CA VAL A 360 -26.95 12.99 6.85
C VAL A 360 -27.15 12.91 8.36
N ALA A 361 -28.19 12.21 8.81
CA ALA A 361 -28.47 11.98 10.22
C ALA A 361 -27.95 10.59 10.63
N GLN A 362 -26.89 10.56 11.40
CA GLN A 362 -26.26 9.35 11.90
C GLN A 362 -27.01 8.85 13.13
N LYS A 363 -27.50 7.61 13.07
CA LYS A 363 -28.18 6.92 14.17
C LYS A 363 -27.29 5.80 14.68
N ALA A 364 -27.10 5.75 16.00
CA ALA A 364 -26.49 4.59 16.63
C ALA A 364 -27.59 3.59 16.98
N ASP A 365 -27.46 2.36 16.53
CA ASP A 365 -28.37 1.28 16.92
C ASP A 365 -28.08 0.80 18.33
N SER A 366 -29.14 0.53 19.10
CA SER A 366 -29.04 0.21 20.52
C SER A 366 -28.41 -1.15 20.85
N ASN A 367 -28.20 -2.00 19.85
CA ASN A 367 -27.71 -3.37 20.01
C ASN A 367 -26.52 -3.74 19.13
N GLU A 368 -26.06 -2.86 18.26
CA GLU A 368 -24.97 -3.17 17.34
C GLU A 368 -23.96 -2.02 17.28
N TYR A 369 -22.70 -2.36 17.14
CA TYR A 369 -21.63 -1.40 16.83
C TYR A 369 -21.70 -0.92 15.37
N SER A 370 -22.86 -1.00 14.74
CA SER A 370 -23.11 -0.52 13.38
C SER A 370 -23.84 0.82 13.42
N PHE A 371 -23.26 1.79 12.74
CA PHE A 371 -23.90 3.08 12.53
C PHE A 371 -24.68 3.04 11.22
N HIS A 372 -25.92 3.54 11.25
CA HIS A 372 -26.73 3.75 10.05
C HIS A 372 -27.01 5.24 9.91
N SER A 373 -26.68 5.77 8.75
CA SER A 373 -26.97 7.15 8.43
C SER A 373 -28.17 7.27 7.51
N VAL A 374 -29.16 8.07 7.89
CA VAL A 374 -30.32 8.39 7.07
C VAL A 374 -30.05 9.69 6.33
N VAL A 375 -30.27 9.71 5.03
CA VAL A 375 -30.05 10.88 4.17
C VAL A 375 -31.39 11.54 3.85
N TYR A 376 -31.43 12.87 4.03
CA TYR A 376 -32.58 13.71 3.71
C TYR A 376 -32.17 14.80 2.71
N LYS A 377 -32.95 14.94 1.65
CA LYS A 377 -32.86 16.06 0.71
C LYS A 377 -33.87 17.14 1.08
N PHE A 378 -33.44 18.41 0.99
CA PHE A 378 -34.35 19.53 1.18
C PHE A 378 -34.95 19.94 -0.17
N GLU A 379 -36.23 19.63 -0.35
CA GLU A 379 -36.96 19.82 -1.60
C GLU A 379 -38.36 20.36 -1.28
N ASP A 380 -38.85 21.31 -2.06
CA ASP A 380 -40.17 21.94 -1.89
C ASP A 380 -40.44 22.47 -0.47
N GLY A 381 -39.40 22.96 0.22
CA GLY A 381 -39.47 23.52 1.56
C GLY A 381 -39.63 22.47 2.68
N LYS A 382 -39.33 21.21 2.42
CA LYS A 382 -39.43 20.08 3.37
C LYS A 382 -38.21 19.17 3.29
N LEU A 383 -37.98 18.40 4.35
CA LEU A 383 -37.07 17.26 4.32
C LEU A 383 -37.76 16.03 3.72
N LYS A 384 -37.14 15.46 2.70
CA LYS A 384 -37.57 14.19 2.09
C LYS A 384 -36.46 13.17 2.32
N ARG A 385 -36.78 12.05 2.96
CA ARG A 385 -35.85 10.93 3.11
C ARG A 385 -35.57 10.32 1.74
N VAL A 386 -34.31 10.23 1.37
CA VAL A 386 -33.88 9.71 0.07
C VAL A 386 -33.10 8.39 0.16
N GLY A 387 -32.71 7.97 1.34
CA GLY A 387 -32.06 6.68 1.52
C GLY A 387 -31.30 6.54 2.83
N ASN A 388 -30.58 5.42 2.94
CA ASN A 388 -29.64 5.14 4.01
C ASN A 388 -28.26 4.91 3.42
N VAL A 389 -27.24 5.27 4.18
CA VAL A 389 -25.83 5.09 3.84
C VAL A 389 -25.09 4.60 5.08
N ASN A 390 -23.94 3.97 4.87
CA ASN A 390 -23.10 3.55 5.99
C ASN A 390 -22.15 4.66 6.40
N ASP A 391 -21.32 4.42 7.40
CA ASP A 391 -20.32 5.38 7.86
C ASP A 391 -19.08 5.36 6.97
N GLY A 392 -18.49 6.51 6.77
CA GLY A 392 -17.29 6.67 5.99
C GLY A 392 -17.57 6.95 4.51
N PHE A 393 -17.71 8.25 4.20
CA PHE A 393 -17.88 8.70 2.83
C PHE A 393 -16.61 9.38 2.33
N ALA A 394 -16.38 9.27 1.01
CA ALA A 394 -15.41 10.10 0.34
C ALA A 394 -15.94 10.52 -1.03
N ILE A 395 -15.63 11.74 -1.42
CA ILE A 395 -15.93 12.23 -2.77
C ILE A 395 -14.71 11.98 -3.65
N TYR A 396 -14.93 11.35 -4.80
CA TYR A 396 -13.91 11.14 -5.82
C TYR A 396 -14.29 11.83 -7.12
N TYR A 397 -13.29 12.36 -7.82
CA TYR A 397 -13.44 12.78 -9.20
C TYR A 397 -13.03 11.66 -10.14
N ASN A 398 -13.97 11.13 -10.91
CA ASN A 398 -13.71 10.12 -11.94
C ASN A 398 -13.24 10.80 -13.22
N LYS A 399 -11.94 10.67 -13.52
CA LYS A 399 -11.30 11.31 -14.69
C LYS A 399 -11.83 10.82 -16.03
N THR A 400 -12.30 9.58 -16.09
CA THR A 400 -12.86 8.99 -17.32
C THR A 400 -14.28 9.48 -17.56
N ALA A 401 -15.11 9.42 -16.52
CA ALA A 401 -16.50 9.88 -16.59
C ALA A 401 -16.63 11.42 -16.49
N LYS A 402 -15.56 12.12 -16.07
CA LYS A 402 -15.51 13.56 -15.82
C LYS A 402 -16.62 14.05 -14.88
N LYS A 403 -16.86 13.28 -13.82
CA LYS A 403 -17.88 13.59 -12.81
C LYS A 403 -17.38 13.26 -11.42
N TYR A 404 -18.01 13.85 -10.42
CA TYR A 404 -17.81 13.49 -9.02
C TYR A 404 -18.66 12.26 -8.68
N GLU A 405 -18.18 11.45 -7.75
CA GLU A 405 -18.84 10.25 -7.26
C GLU A 405 -18.64 10.19 -5.75
N VAL A 406 -19.71 9.88 -5.00
CA VAL A 406 -19.61 9.60 -3.57
C VAL A 406 -19.35 8.11 -3.42
N HIS A 407 -18.29 7.78 -2.73
CA HIS A 407 -17.95 6.40 -2.38
C HIS A 407 -18.26 6.15 -0.91
N ASP A 408 -18.97 5.08 -0.65
CA ASP A 408 -19.19 4.52 0.69
C ASP A 408 -18.02 3.58 0.99
N LEU A 409 -17.19 3.98 1.96
CA LEU A 409 -16.03 3.23 2.41
C LEU A 409 -16.46 2.30 3.54
N LYS A 410 -17.19 1.25 3.21
CA LYS A 410 -17.78 0.38 4.21
C LYS A 410 -16.74 -0.41 5.01
N ILE A 411 -16.62 -0.06 6.29
CA ILE A 411 -16.10 -0.97 7.32
C ILE A 411 -17.28 -1.29 8.23
N SER A 412 -17.88 -2.44 8.08
CA SER A 412 -18.91 -2.93 8.98
C SER A 412 -18.27 -3.85 9.99
N LEU A 413 -18.30 -3.48 11.26
CA LEU A 413 -17.96 -4.35 12.38
C LEU A 413 -19.27 -5.03 12.81
N ASN A 414 -19.48 -6.29 12.45
CA ASN A 414 -20.48 -7.11 13.11
C ASN A 414 -19.79 -7.94 14.18
N VAL A 415 -19.93 -7.54 15.44
CA VAL A 415 -19.22 -8.13 16.59
C VAL A 415 -19.91 -9.41 17.07
N ASP A 416 -21.21 -9.57 16.81
CA ASP A 416 -21.97 -10.71 17.33
C ASP A 416 -21.63 -12.04 16.64
N ASP A 417 -21.15 -12.02 15.39
CA ASP A 417 -20.77 -13.20 14.63
C ASP A 417 -19.25 -13.36 14.42
N GLY A 418 -18.43 -12.47 14.97
CA GLY A 418 -16.96 -12.48 14.76
C GLY A 418 -16.53 -12.17 13.32
N TYR A 419 -17.36 -11.49 12.53
CA TYR A 419 -17.08 -11.17 11.13
C TYR A 419 -16.81 -9.68 10.92
N TYR A 420 -15.73 -9.37 10.22
CA TYR A 420 -15.41 -8.01 9.77
C TYR A 420 -15.60 -7.91 8.25
N TRP A 421 -16.36 -6.91 7.82
CA TRP A 421 -16.62 -6.68 6.41
C TRP A 421 -15.85 -5.45 5.92
N SER A 422 -15.20 -5.55 4.79
CA SER A 422 -14.65 -4.41 4.08
C SER A 422 -15.08 -4.41 2.62
N GLY A 423 -15.52 -3.28 2.12
CA GLY A 423 -15.91 -3.12 0.71
C GLY A 423 -16.21 -1.66 0.42
N ASN A 424 -16.14 -1.30 -0.86
CA ASN A 424 -16.47 0.04 -1.34
C ASN A 424 -17.65 -0.03 -2.29
N SER A 425 -18.60 0.88 -2.16
CA SER A 425 -19.68 1.06 -3.12
C SER A 425 -19.72 2.50 -3.61
N VAL A 426 -20.20 2.70 -4.83
CA VAL A 426 -20.49 4.04 -5.35
C VAL A 426 -21.95 4.34 -5.07
N ILE A 427 -22.22 5.44 -4.38
CA ILE A 427 -23.56 5.91 -4.12
C ILE A 427 -24.03 6.70 -5.34
N THR A 428 -25.21 6.37 -5.83
CA THR A 428 -25.87 7.07 -6.92
C THR A 428 -27.25 7.53 -6.50
N TYR A 429 -27.68 8.68 -7.02
CA TYR A 429 -29.02 9.22 -6.85
C TYR A 429 -29.75 9.17 -8.18
N ASP A 430 -30.97 8.61 -8.21
CA ASP A 430 -31.78 8.48 -9.44
C ASP A 430 -32.81 9.57 -9.64
N GLY A 431 -32.82 10.57 -8.76
CA GLY A 431 -33.79 11.64 -8.71
C GLY A 431 -34.87 11.43 -7.63
N GLU A 432 -34.92 10.26 -7.02
CA GLU A 432 -35.88 9.96 -5.95
C GLU A 432 -35.21 9.27 -4.75
N ASN A 433 -34.31 8.31 -5.00
CA ASN A 433 -33.67 7.51 -3.96
C ASN A 433 -32.17 7.39 -4.18
N LEU A 434 -31.43 7.17 -3.09
CA LEU A 434 -30.03 6.80 -3.11
C LEU A 434 -29.86 5.29 -3.21
N PHE A 435 -28.96 4.86 -4.06
CA PHE A 435 -28.58 3.46 -4.25
C PHE A 435 -27.09 3.28 -4.04
N ALA A 436 -26.71 2.32 -3.21
CA ALA A 436 -25.36 1.83 -3.15
C ALA A 436 -25.17 0.79 -4.26
N ASN A 437 -24.48 1.15 -5.35
CA ASN A 437 -24.11 0.22 -6.42
C ASN A 437 -23.00 -0.69 -5.94
N MET A 438 -23.35 -1.96 -5.77
CA MET A 438 -22.57 -2.96 -5.05
C MET A 438 -21.23 -3.31 -5.68
N TYR A 439 -20.36 -3.59 -4.82
CA TYR A 439 -19.01 -4.17 -4.78
C TYR A 439 -18.46 -4.76 -6.07
N SER A 440 -17.27 -4.31 -6.41
CA SER A 440 -16.36 -5.08 -7.27
C SER A 440 -15.62 -6.19 -6.49
N ALA A 441 -15.43 -6.04 -5.18
CA ALA A 441 -14.88 -7.07 -4.29
C ALA A 441 -15.07 -6.70 -2.81
N ARG A 442 -15.17 -7.70 -1.94
CA ARG A 442 -15.29 -7.54 -0.49
C ARG A 442 -14.31 -8.43 0.27
N GLY A 443 -13.90 -8.00 1.46
CA GLY A 443 -13.15 -8.80 2.43
C GLY A 443 -14.02 -9.13 3.63
N VAL A 444 -13.86 -10.33 4.18
CA VAL A 444 -14.52 -10.79 5.40
C VAL A 444 -13.44 -11.28 6.35
N GLY A 445 -13.33 -10.69 7.54
CA GLY A 445 -12.48 -11.15 8.62
C GLY A 445 -13.25 -12.09 9.55
N GLU A 446 -12.64 -13.21 9.92
CA GLU A 446 -13.12 -14.13 10.95
C GLU A 446 -12.14 -14.12 12.12
N GLU A 447 -12.65 -13.93 13.34
CA GLU A 447 -11.84 -14.03 14.55
C GLU A 447 -11.82 -15.47 15.05
N SER A 448 -10.62 -16.02 15.28
CA SER A 448 -10.44 -17.33 15.88
C SER A 448 -9.16 -17.35 16.71
N ASN A 449 -9.28 -17.64 18.01
CA ASN A 449 -8.16 -17.76 18.94
C ASN A 449 -7.21 -16.55 18.94
N ASP A 450 -7.74 -15.36 19.09
CA ASP A 450 -7.01 -14.07 19.08
C ASP A 450 -6.33 -13.73 17.74
N ASN A 451 -6.70 -14.39 16.67
CA ASN A 451 -6.23 -14.09 15.32
C ASN A 451 -7.40 -13.81 14.38
N ILE A 452 -7.24 -12.79 13.54
CA ILE A 452 -8.21 -12.45 12.50
C ILE A 452 -7.76 -13.06 11.18
N TYR A 453 -8.60 -13.90 10.59
CA TYR A 453 -8.40 -14.52 9.30
C TYR A 453 -9.29 -13.84 8.26
N TYR A 454 -8.71 -13.33 7.18
CA TYR A 454 -9.47 -12.65 6.13
C TYR A 454 -9.74 -13.56 4.94
N ARG A 455 -11.00 -13.63 4.53
CA ARG A 455 -11.44 -14.18 3.24
C ARG A 455 -11.86 -13.05 2.32
N TYR A 456 -11.59 -13.17 1.03
CA TYR A 456 -11.89 -12.16 0.02
C TYR A 456 -12.80 -12.74 -1.05
N PHE A 457 -13.78 -11.96 -1.49
CA PHE A 457 -14.79 -12.35 -2.47
C PHE A 457 -14.87 -11.31 -3.58
N ASP A 458 -15.17 -11.75 -4.83
CA ASP A 458 -15.51 -10.85 -5.92
C ASP A 458 -16.99 -10.43 -5.88
N GLY A 459 -17.42 -9.59 -6.84
CA GLY A 459 -18.81 -9.11 -6.94
C GLY A 459 -19.88 -10.19 -7.16
N ASN A 460 -19.48 -11.44 -7.43
CA ASN A 460 -20.36 -12.60 -7.56
C ASN A 460 -20.24 -13.56 -6.37
N ASP A 461 -19.72 -13.11 -5.25
CA ASP A 461 -19.48 -13.88 -4.03
C ASP A 461 -18.55 -15.09 -4.19
N LYS A 462 -17.74 -15.08 -5.23
CA LYS A 462 -16.72 -16.10 -5.45
C LYS A 462 -15.48 -15.79 -4.64
N ASN A 463 -14.99 -16.77 -3.87
CA ASN A 463 -13.76 -16.63 -3.10
C ASN A 463 -12.56 -16.35 -4.03
N ILE A 464 -11.80 -15.31 -3.72
CA ILE A 464 -10.65 -14.85 -4.47
C ILE A 464 -9.43 -14.66 -3.55
N SER A 465 -8.25 -14.63 -4.14
CA SER A 465 -7.04 -14.31 -3.38
C SER A 465 -7.02 -12.84 -2.98
N ARG A 466 -6.32 -12.52 -1.87
CA ARG A 466 -6.05 -11.13 -1.45
C ARG A 466 -5.42 -10.29 -2.57
N ALA A 467 -4.53 -10.90 -3.37
CA ALA A 467 -3.92 -10.21 -4.51
C ALA A 467 -4.97 -9.84 -5.57
N LYS A 468 -5.96 -10.70 -5.81
CA LYS A 468 -7.05 -10.43 -6.75
C LYS A 468 -8.02 -9.38 -6.22
N TYR A 469 -8.34 -9.43 -4.94
CA TYR A 469 -9.11 -8.40 -4.25
C TYR A 469 -8.47 -7.01 -4.40
N ASN A 470 -7.17 -6.92 -4.10
CA ASN A 470 -6.42 -5.66 -4.27
C ASN A 470 -6.37 -5.20 -5.74
N GLU A 471 -6.24 -6.12 -6.70
CA GLU A 471 -6.28 -5.79 -8.14
C GLU A 471 -7.64 -5.19 -8.55
N ILE A 472 -8.74 -5.76 -8.07
CA ILE A 472 -10.09 -5.29 -8.37
C ILE A 472 -10.31 -3.90 -7.77
N ASN A 473 -9.97 -3.71 -6.49
CA ASN A 473 -10.10 -2.42 -5.82
C ASN A 473 -9.24 -1.33 -6.46
N LEU A 474 -8.00 -1.66 -6.85
CA LEU A 474 -7.14 -0.72 -7.57
C LEU A 474 -7.70 -0.32 -8.93
N LYS A 475 -8.36 -1.22 -9.65
CA LYS A 475 -9.01 -0.88 -10.92
C LYS A 475 -10.15 0.10 -10.73
N GLN A 476 -10.93 -0.07 -9.68
CA GLN A 476 -12.04 0.84 -9.36
C GLN A 476 -11.55 2.26 -9.13
N PHE A 477 -10.38 2.42 -8.48
CA PHE A 477 -9.80 3.72 -8.13
C PHE A 477 -8.76 4.27 -9.13
N ASN A 478 -8.30 3.47 -10.09
CA ASN A 478 -7.21 3.87 -11.00
C ASN A 478 -7.48 5.17 -11.79
N ASN A 479 -8.74 5.48 -12.03
CA ASN A 479 -9.16 6.69 -12.74
C ASN A 479 -9.82 7.74 -11.84
N CYS A 480 -9.90 7.48 -10.54
CA CYS A 480 -10.50 8.37 -9.56
C CYS A 480 -9.42 9.11 -8.77
N VAL A 481 -9.71 10.34 -8.41
CA VAL A 481 -8.91 11.16 -7.51
C VAL A 481 -9.80 11.53 -6.34
N ASN A 482 -9.31 11.32 -5.11
CA ASN A 482 -10.01 11.78 -3.93
C ASN A 482 -10.15 13.32 -4.00
N ALA A 483 -11.37 13.80 -3.90
CA ALA A 483 -11.66 15.23 -3.91
C ALA A 483 -11.58 15.86 -2.52
N HIS A 484 -10.96 15.19 -1.56
CA HIS A 484 -10.66 15.68 -0.20
C HIS A 484 -11.85 16.42 0.41
N MET A 485 -12.92 15.68 0.63
CA MET A 485 -14.15 16.21 1.21
C MET A 485 -13.93 16.67 2.66
N PHE A 486 -14.53 17.76 3.03
CA PHE A 486 -14.72 18.17 4.41
C PHE A 486 -16.20 18.35 4.71
N THR A 487 -16.63 17.84 5.87
CA THR A 487 -17.95 18.09 6.44
C THR A 487 -17.84 18.12 7.96
N GLN A 488 -18.47 19.11 8.60
CA GLN A 488 -18.50 19.22 10.04
C GLN A 488 -19.61 18.33 10.61
N PHE A 489 -19.23 17.45 11.54
CA PHE A 489 -20.18 16.64 12.29
C PHE A 489 -20.66 17.40 13.54
N ILE A 490 -21.98 17.42 13.75
CA ILE A 490 -22.61 18.02 14.94
C ILE A 490 -23.17 16.88 15.78
N ALA A 491 -22.59 16.66 16.96
CA ALA A 491 -23.14 15.69 17.91
C ALA A 491 -24.47 16.18 18.48
N THR A 492 -25.53 15.37 18.33
CA THR A 492 -26.89 15.69 18.78
C THR A 492 -27.41 14.73 19.85
N GLY A 493 -26.69 13.65 20.12
CA GLY A 493 -27.09 12.55 21.01
C GLY A 493 -26.35 12.50 22.33
N TYR A 494 -26.60 11.45 23.10
CA TYR A 494 -26.16 11.23 24.48
C TYR A 494 -24.64 11.15 24.66
N GLY A 495 -24.14 11.65 25.78
CA GLY A 495 -22.75 11.55 26.26
C GLY A 495 -22.10 12.90 26.46
N ASP A 496 -20.88 12.91 27.02
CA ASP A 496 -20.08 14.12 27.30
C ASP A 496 -19.76 14.99 26.08
N ALA A 497 -20.03 14.49 24.87
CA ALA A 497 -19.83 15.19 23.60
C ALA A 497 -21.11 15.81 23.00
N SER A 498 -22.29 15.59 23.59
CA SER A 498 -23.52 16.20 23.09
C SER A 498 -23.66 17.62 23.59
N VAL A 499 -23.54 18.58 22.70
CA VAL A 499 -23.75 19.99 23.03
C VAL A 499 -25.15 20.48 22.67
N TRP A 500 -25.93 19.68 21.91
CA TRP A 500 -27.24 20.11 21.41
C TRP A 500 -28.28 20.39 22.49
N GLY A 501 -28.32 19.53 23.52
CA GLY A 501 -29.26 19.70 24.62
C GLY A 501 -28.86 20.79 25.63
N GLU A 502 -27.60 21.17 25.65
CA GLU A 502 -27.05 22.21 26.54
C GLU A 502 -27.06 23.60 25.89
N ASN A 503 -27.07 23.65 24.55
CA ASN A 503 -27.06 24.88 23.78
C ASN A 503 -28.44 25.55 23.73
N THR A 504 -28.44 26.85 23.60
CA THR A 504 -29.65 27.61 23.25
C THR A 504 -30.08 27.30 21.80
N THR A 505 -31.35 27.61 21.49
CA THR A 505 -31.88 27.48 20.12
C THR A 505 -31.05 28.29 19.11
N ALA A 506 -30.53 29.44 19.49
CA ALA A 506 -29.68 30.28 18.65
C ALA A 506 -28.32 29.64 18.38
N GLU A 507 -27.70 29.01 19.37
CA GLU A 507 -26.41 28.29 19.24
C GLU A 507 -26.58 27.04 18.37
N ASN A 508 -27.64 26.27 18.55
CA ASN A 508 -27.96 25.11 17.72
C ASN A 508 -28.18 25.50 16.26
N LYS A 509 -28.93 26.59 16.01
CA LYS A 509 -29.11 27.13 14.66
C LYS A 509 -27.78 27.56 14.05
N GLN A 510 -26.90 28.22 14.83
CA GLN A 510 -25.59 28.64 14.35
C GLN A 510 -24.72 27.42 14.01
N SER A 511 -24.73 26.38 14.83
CA SER A 511 -24.01 25.13 14.54
C SER A 511 -24.43 24.48 13.23
N LEU A 512 -25.73 24.43 12.95
CA LEU A 512 -26.26 23.92 11.67
C LEU A 512 -25.82 24.79 10.49
N LEU A 513 -25.87 26.12 10.64
CA LEU A 513 -25.39 27.05 9.62
C LEU A 513 -23.90 26.87 9.34
N ASP A 514 -23.11 26.70 10.38
CA ASP A 514 -21.66 26.50 10.27
C ASP A 514 -21.34 25.16 9.60
N ALA A 515 -22.01 24.09 9.97
CA ALA A 515 -21.86 22.78 9.33
C ALA A 515 -22.25 22.82 7.84
N TYR A 516 -23.40 23.41 7.50
CA TYR A 516 -23.84 23.60 6.11
C TYR A 516 -22.83 24.40 5.30
N ASN A 517 -22.31 25.50 5.86
CA ASN A 517 -21.36 26.38 5.18
C ASN A 517 -19.95 25.79 5.08
N SER A 518 -19.58 24.88 5.98
CA SER A 518 -18.25 24.26 6.00
C SER A 518 -18.11 23.09 5.03
N PHE A 519 -19.23 22.48 4.59
CA PHE A 519 -19.17 21.42 3.60
C PHE A 519 -18.43 21.86 2.33
N SER A 520 -17.41 21.14 1.95
CA SER A 520 -16.60 21.43 0.77
C SER A 520 -15.86 20.20 0.26
N TYR A 521 -15.49 20.25 -1.01
CA TYR A 521 -14.61 19.28 -1.65
C TYR A 521 -13.78 19.94 -2.75
N GLU A 522 -12.67 19.30 -3.12
CA GLU A 522 -11.77 19.82 -4.15
C GLU A 522 -12.42 19.74 -5.53
N LYS A 523 -12.30 20.80 -6.32
CA LYS A 523 -12.83 20.85 -7.69
C LYS A 523 -11.72 20.53 -8.69
N TYR A 524 -11.98 19.57 -9.61
CA TYR A 524 -11.08 19.12 -10.67
C TYR A 524 -11.58 19.51 -12.05
#